data_a438284f0e17d698d9dc231d221b14d6
#
_entry.id   a438284f0e17d698d9dc231d221b14d6
#
_cell.length_a   1.000
_cell.length_b   1.000
_cell.length_c   1.000
_cell.angle_alpha   90.00
_cell.angle_beta   90.00
_cell.angle_gamma   90.00
#
_symmetry.space_group_name_H-M   'P 1'
#
loop_
_entity.id
_entity.type
_entity.pdbx_description
1 polymer ?
#
loop_
_entity_poly.entity_id
_entity_poly.type
_entity_poly.pdbx_seq_one_letter_code
_entity_poly.pdbx_strand_id
1 'polypeptide(L)'
;KKSIFAQNIGLYDVAAYLGEIFSGVGAEVTIDETHTAPFVLAKFKSPNPDAKTIIFYQHYDTVPADNDQPWTDEPFRLTVRKGYMYGRGVDDDKGHITARLTALRKYIREVGDLPVNITFMMEGAEESASTDLEKYLEKYRDDLLPADLLVWEQGNRNSKGQLEITGGNKGI
;
A
#
# COMPACT_ATOMS: atom_id res chain seq x y z
N LYS A 1 -10.18 -0.62 -8.11
CA LYS A 1 -9.70 -0.48 -9.51
C LYS A 1 -8.75 -1.62 -9.88
N LYS A 2 -8.79 -2.06 -11.14
CA LYS A 2 -7.90 -3.09 -11.70
C LYS A 2 -6.53 -2.47 -11.98
N SER A 3 -5.45 -3.14 -11.58
CA SER A 3 -4.06 -2.80 -11.89
C SER A 3 -3.24 -4.08 -11.96
N ILE A 4 -2.68 -4.40 -13.13
CA ILE A 4 -1.93 -5.63 -13.38
C ILE A 4 -0.67 -5.27 -14.14
N PHE A 5 0.49 -5.37 -13.48
CA PHE A 5 1.77 -5.03 -14.10
C PHE A 5 2.08 -5.92 -15.31
N ALA A 6 1.97 -7.24 -15.16
CA ALA A 6 2.25 -8.21 -16.22
C ALA A 6 1.43 -7.99 -17.50
N GLN A 7 0.31 -7.28 -17.43
CA GLN A 7 -0.57 -6.97 -18.56
C GLN A 7 -0.54 -5.48 -18.95
N ASN A 8 0.22 -4.66 -18.24
CA ASN A 8 0.26 -3.20 -18.38
C ASN A 8 -1.15 -2.56 -18.31
N ILE A 9 -1.95 -2.97 -17.34
CA ILE A 9 -3.32 -2.51 -17.16
C ILE A 9 -3.46 -1.66 -15.91
N GLY A 10 -3.97 -0.44 -16.04
CA GLY A 10 -4.52 0.38 -14.97
C GLY A 10 -3.53 0.90 -13.93
N LEU A 11 -2.22 0.77 -14.14
CA LEU A 11 -1.19 1.18 -13.17
C LEU A 11 -1.25 2.69 -12.92
N TYR A 12 -1.22 3.48 -13.98
CA TYR A 12 -1.30 4.94 -13.90
C TYR A 12 -2.61 5.44 -13.31
N ASP A 13 -3.74 4.83 -13.71
CA ASP A 13 -5.07 5.19 -13.17
C ASP A 13 -5.20 4.89 -11.67
N VAL A 14 -4.51 3.85 -11.18
CA VAL A 14 -4.52 3.51 -9.76
C VAL A 14 -3.55 4.40 -9.00
N ALA A 15 -2.36 4.66 -9.52
CA ALA A 15 -1.41 5.60 -8.91
C ALA A 15 -2.00 7.01 -8.76
N ALA A 16 -2.63 7.54 -9.82
CA ALA A 16 -3.32 8.82 -9.77
C ALA A 16 -4.46 8.83 -8.72
N TYR A 17 -5.25 7.76 -8.67
CA TYR A 17 -6.32 7.63 -7.68
C TYR A 17 -5.77 7.54 -6.23
N LEU A 18 -4.66 6.84 -6.02
CA LEU A 18 -3.98 6.84 -4.73
C LEU A 18 -3.53 8.25 -4.35
N GLY A 19 -2.92 8.97 -5.29
CA GLY A 19 -2.55 10.37 -5.08
C GLY A 19 -3.72 11.24 -4.63
N GLU A 20 -4.87 11.11 -5.30
CA GLU A 20 -6.08 11.83 -4.96
C GLU A 20 -6.58 11.52 -3.55
N ILE A 21 -6.74 10.24 -3.20
CA ILE A 21 -7.30 9.85 -1.89
C ILE A 21 -6.36 10.15 -0.73
N PHE A 22 -5.04 10.05 -0.92
CA PHE A 22 -4.05 10.38 0.11
C PHE A 22 -3.95 11.90 0.31
N SER A 23 -3.92 12.67 -0.76
CA SER A 23 -3.96 14.15 -0.69
C SER A 23 -5.25 14.63 -0.02
N GLY A 24 -6.38 13.97 -0.30
CA GLY A 24 -7.68 14.28 0.32
C GLY A 24 -7.72 14.04 1.84
N VAL A 25 -6.75 13.30 2.39
CA VAL A 25 -6.58 13.10 3.85
C VAL A 25 -5.50 14.02 4.42
N GLY A 26 -4.81 14.79 3.58
CA GLY A 26 -3.79 15.77 4.00
C GLY A 26 -2.34 15.29 3.82
N ALA A 27 -2.10 14.24 3.03
CA ALA A 27 -0.75 13.85 2.69
C ALA A 27 -0.10 14.81 1.69
N GLU A 28 1.19 15.02 1.83
CA GLU A 28 2.06 15.47 0.74
C GLU A 28 2.33 14.26 -0.17
N VAL A 29 1.90 14.34 -1.43
CA VAL A 29 1.99 13.20 -2.35
C VAL A 29 2.93 13.50 -3.51
N THR A 30 3.79 12.53 -3.80
CA THR A 30 4.63 12.48 -5.00
C THR A 30 4.27 11.24 -5.79
N ILE A 31 3.99 11.40 -7.09
CA ILE A 31 3.83 10.30 -8.04
C ILE A 31 4.98 10.38 -9.03
N ASP A 32 5.79 9.34 -9.09
CA ASP A 32 6.93 9.25 -9.99
C ASP A 32 6.65 8.23 -11.09
N GLU A 33 6.62 8.71 -12.32
CA GLU A 33 6.31 7.93 -13.52
C GLU A 33 7.56 7.68 -14.39
N THR A 34 8.76 7.81 -13.82
CA THR A 34 10.01 7.72 -14.59
C THR A 34 10.40 6.31 -15.02
N HIS A 35 9.75 5.29 -14.43
CA HIS A 35 9.99 3.88 -14.76
C HIS A 35 8.70 3.18 -15.23
N THR A 36 8.75 1.85 -15.30
CA THR A 36 7.67 1.04 -15.92
C THR A 36 6.34 1.12 -15.19
N ALA A 37 6.36 1.19 -13.86
CA ALA A 37 5.18 1.41 -13.04
C ALA A 37 5.37 2.67 -12.19
N PRO A 38 4.36 3.53 -12.05
CA PRO A 38 4.44 4.68 -11.15
C PRO A 38 4.76 4.29 -9.71
N PHE A 39 5.60 5.08 -9.06
CA PHE A 39 5.89 4.99 -7.65
C PHE A 39 5.16 6.10 -6.90
N VAL A 40 4.48 5.77 -5.81
CA VAL A 40 3.70 6.75 -5.05
C VAL A 40 4.23 6.85 -3.63
N LEU A 41 4.66 8.06 -3.26
CA LEU A 41 4.97 8.44 -1.89
C LEU A 41 3.88 9.34 -1.35
N ALA A 42 3.35 9.00 -0.17
CA ALA A 42 2.40 9.85 0.54
C ALA A 42 2.88 10.07 1.98
N LYS A 43 3.23 11.31 2.29
CA LYS A 43 3.85 11.69 3.57
C LYS A 43 2.89 12.50 4.43
N PHE A 44 2.72 12.08 5.67
CA PHE A 44 2.01 12.81 6.72
C PHE A 44 3.02 13.22 7.79
N LYS A 45 3.14 14.51 8.02
CA LYS A 45 4.08 15.06 8.99
C LYS A 45 3.40 15.29 10.34
N SER A 46 4.07 14.90 11.40
CA SER A 46 3.75 15.31 12.76
C SER A 46 4.16 16.79 12.97
N PRO A 47 3.44 17.57 13.76
CA PRO A 47 3.89 18.89 14.18
C PRO A 47 5.08 18.82 15.16
N ASN A 48 5.34 17.66 15.75
CA ASN A 48 6.50 17.47 16.63
C ASN A 48 7.78 17.26 15.79
N PRO A 49 8.79 18.15 15.86
CA PRO A 49 10.02 18.04 15.08
C PRO A 49 10.85 16.78 15.44
N ASP A 50 10.68 16.24 16.64
CA ASP A 50 11.37 15.04 17.12
C ASP A 50 10.55 13.76 16.90
N ALA A 51 9.47 13.84 16.11
CA ALA A 51 8.59 12.70 15.87
C ALA A 51 9.32 11.56 15.15
N LYS A 52 9.07 10.35 15.64
CA LYS A 52 9.49 9.12 14.98
C LYS A 52 8.85 8.95 13.62
N THR A 53 9.51 8.25 12.71
CA THR A 53 9.01 8.01 11.35
C THR A 53 8.69 6.54 11.14
N ILE A 54 7.47 6.29 10.70
CA ILE A 54 6.98 4.97 10.31
C ILE A 54 6.78 4.97 8.80
N ILE A 55 7.36 3.97 8.12
CA ILE A 55 7.09 3.71 6.71
C ILE A 55 6.15 2.50 6.60
N PHE A 56 5.08 2.64 5.83
CA PHE A 56 4.28 1.53 5.33
C PHE A 56 4.70 1.25 3.90
N TYR A 57 5.32 0.08 3.68
CA TYR A 57 5.54 -0.44 2.34
C TYR A 57 4.29 -1.18 1.89
N GLN A 58 3.86 -0.91 0.66
CA GLN A 58 2.69 -1.53 0.05
C GLN A 58 2.83 -1.57 -1.47
N HIS A 59 2.02 -2.40 -2.12
CA HIS A 59 1.91 -2.40 -3.56
C HIS A 59 0.46 -2.26 -4.03
N TYR A 60 0.28 -1.71 -5.21
CA TYR A 60 -1.05 -1.48 -5.74
C TYR A 60 -1.35 -2.29 -7.01
N ASP A 61 -0.39 -3.05 -7.52
CA ASP A 61 -0.64 -4.03 -8.58
C ASP A 61 -1.24 -5.32 -8.02
N THR A 62 -1.58 -6.22 -8.89
CA THR A 62 -2.11 -7.55 -8.57
C THR A 62 -1.70 -8.53 -9.66
N VAL A 63 -1.66 -9.81 -9.33
CA VAL A 63 -1.63 -10.85 -10.37
C VAL A 63 -2.91 -10.85 -11.19
N PRO A 64 -2.88 -11.35 -12.44
CA PRO A 64 -4.09 -11.58 -13.24
C PRO A 64 -5.10 -12.48 -12.50
N ALA A 65 -6.35 -12.41 -12.91
CA ALA A 65 -7.37 -13.37 -12.54
C ALA A 65 -7.78 -14.10 -13.83
N ASP A 66 -7.09 -15.19 -14.10
CA ASP A 66 -7.29 -15.96 -15.31
C ASP A 66 -8.47 -16.93 -15.17
N ASN A 67 -8.97 -17.43 -16.30
CA ASN A 67 -10.15 -18.29 -16.34
C ASN A 67 -9.98 -19.63 -15.62
N ASP A 68 -8.75 -20.01 -15.31
CA ASP A 68 -8.43 -21.26 -14.60
C ASP A 68 -8.65 -21.19 -13.08
N GLN A 69 -8.94 -20.01 -12.56
CA GLN A 69 -9.24 -19.81 -11.13
C GLN A 69 -10.75 -19.82 -10.92
N PRO A 70 -11.24 -20.62 -9.96
CA PRO A 70 -12.68 -20.77 -9.70
C PRO A 70 -13.23 -19.56 -8.92
N TRP A 71 -13.36 -18.42 -9.59
CA TRP A 71 -14.02 -17.26 -9.05
C TRP A 71 -15.56 -17.44 -9.04
N THR A 72 -16.17 -17.16 -7.91
CA THR A 72 -17.65 -17.17 -7.80
C THR A 72 -18.26 -15.87 -8.33
N ASP A 73 -17.55 -14.76 -8.22
CA ASP A 73 -17.96 -13.43 -8.66
C ASP A 73 -16.88 -12.84 -9.57
N GLU A 74 -17.19 -11.69 -10.20
CA GLU A 74 -16.23 -10.92 -10.98
C GLU A 74 -14.97 -10.57 -10.13
N PRO A 75 -13.78 -11.04 -10.49
CA PRO A 75 -12.59 -10.93 -9.63
C PRO A 75 -12.20 -9.51 -9.24
N PHE A 76 -12.39 -8.55 -10.16
CA PHE A 76 -12.00 -7.14 -9.95
C PHE A 76 -13.16 -6.26 -9.45
N ARG A 77 -14.26 -6.89 -9.05
CA ARG A 77 -15.38 -6.25 -8.39
C ARG A 77 -15.45 -6.70 -6.93
N LEU A 78 -15.35 -5.74 -6.01
CA LEU A 78 -15.51 -6.04 -4.59
C LEU A 78 -16.90 -6.62 -4.31
N THR A 79 -16.93 -7.81 -3.74
CA THR A 79 -18.15 -8.48 -3.27
C THR A 79 -18.08 -8.68 -1.76
N VAL A 80 -19.16 -8.37 -1.06
CA VAL A 80 -19.26 -8.60 0.41
C VAL A 80 -20.29 -9.68 0.67
N ARG A 81 -19.87 -10.76 1.32
CA ARG A 81 -20.74 -11.89 1.68
C ARG A 81 -20.41 -12.38 3.09
N LYS A 82 -21.43 -12.56 3.90
CA LYS A 82 -21.30 -13.10 5.27
C LYS A 82 -20.23 -12.41 6.13
N GLY A 83 -20.05 -11.08 5.95
CA GLY A 83 -19.07 -10.30 6.68
C GLY A 83 -17.64 -10.35 6.15
N TYR A 84 -17.41 -11.03 5.02
CA TYR A 84 -16.12 -11.09 4.33
C TYR A 84 -16.15 -10.32 3.01
N MET A 85 -15.02 -9.73 2.67
CA MET A 85 -14.77 -9.06 1.40
C MET A 85 -14.02 -9.99 0.44
N TYR A 86 -14.49 -10.06 -0.80
CA TYR A 86 -13.91 -10.91 -1.84
C TYR A 86 -13.57 -10.07 -3.07
N GLY A 87 -12.42 -10.34 -3.64
CA GLY A 87 -11.95 -9.72 -4.88
C GLY A 87 -10.44 -9.78 -5.02
N ARG A 88 -9.94 -9.74 -6.23
CA ARG A 88 -8.50 -9.68 -6.49
C ARG A 88 -7.93 -8.37 -5.92
N GLY A 89 -6.86 -8.46 -5.11
CA GLY A 89 -6.24 -7.32 -4.44
C GLY A 89 -6.93 -6.87 -3.15
N VAL A 90 -7.94 -7.61 -2.66
CA VAL A 90 -8.59 -7.30 -1.38
C VAL A 90 -7.69 -7.65 -0.20
N ASP A 91 -7.01 -8.77 -0.26
CA ASP A 91 -6.04 -9.19 0.74
C ASP A 91 -4.62 -8.71 0.36
N ASP A 92 -4.30 -8.78 -0.92
CA ASP A 92 -3.00 -8.53 -1.48
C ASP A 92 -3.08 -7.52 -2.64
N ASP A 93 -2.77 -6.22 -2.44
CA ASP A 93 -2.47 -5.55 -1.15
C ASP A 93 -3.35 -4.30 -0.96
N LYS A 94 -4.21 -3.94 -1.96
CA LYS A 94 -5.06 -2.72 -1.94
C LYS A 94 -6.01 -2.65 -0.75
N GLY A 95 -6.42 -3.79 -0.20
CA GLY A 95 -7.24 -3.82 1.02
C GLY A 95 -6.47 -3.30 2.22
N HIS A 96 -5.19 -3.64 2.37
CA HIS A 96 -4.34 -3.15 3.45
C HIS A 96 -4.03 -1.65 3.29
N ILE A 97 -3.78 -1.17 2.06
CA ILE A 97 -3.69 0.28 1.79
C ILE A 97 -4.96 0.98 2.30
N THR A 98 -6.12 0.46 1.92
CA THR A 98 -7.43 1.03 2.29
C THR A 98 -7.66 0.99 3.80
N ALA A 99 -7.33 -0.11 4.46
CA ALA A 99 -7.49 -0.27 5.90
C ALA A 99 -6.62 0.73 6.68
N ARG A 100 -5.34 0.84 6.32
CA ARG A 100 -4.39 1.77 6.95
C ARG A 100 -4.79 3.22 6.73
N LEU A 101 -5.14 3.61 5.49
CA LEU A 101 -5.60 4.96 5.20
C LEU A 101 -6.90 5.30 5.94
N THR A 102 -7.82 4.34 6.05
CA THR A 102 -9.07 4.53 6.80
C THR A 102 -8.80 4.74 8.29
N ALA A 103 -7.90 3.94 8.88
CA ALA A 103 -7.51 4.10 10.27
C ALA A 103 -6.85 5.46 10.52
N LEU A 104 -5.94 5.87 9.63
CA LEU A 104 -5.26 7.16 9.71
C LEU A 104 -6.24 8.33 9.58
N ARG A 105 -7.12 8.29 8.59
CA ARG A 105 -8.19 9.29 8.41
C ARG A 105 -9.08 9.42 9.63
N LYS A 106 -9.43 8.30 10.24
CA LYS A 106 -10.22 8.29 11.49
C LYS A 106 -9.42 8.94 12.62
N TYR A 107 -8.16 8.58 12.79
CA TYR A 107 -7.30 9.14 13.81
C TYR A 107 -7.18 10.67 13.68
N ILE A 108 -6.84 11.16 12.49
CA ILE A 108 -6.71 12.61 12.22
C ILE A 108 -8.03 13.33 12.54
N ARG A 109 -9.17 12.76 12.16
CA ARG A 109 -10.49 13.36 12.41
C ARG A 109 -10.84 13.42 13.91
N GLU A 110 -10.49 12.40 14.68
CA GLU A 110 -10.93 12.24 16.08
C GLU A 110 -9.91 12.79 17.08
N VAL A 111 -8.63 12.75 16.75
CA VAL A 111 -7.53 13.15 17.64
C VAL A 111 -6.84 14.42 17.15
N GLY A 112 -6.75 14.63 15.84
CA GLY A 112 -6.06 15.75 15.21
C GLY A 112 -4.64 15.41 14.80
N ASP A 113 -3.66 16.05 15.43
CA ASP A 113 -2.26 15.92 15.06
C ASP A 113 -1.70 14.51 15.25
N LEU A 114 -0.86 14.10 14.32
CA LEU A 114 -0.19 12.80 14.38
C LEU A 114 0.98 12.85 15.38
N PRO A 115 1.14 11.83 16.23
CA PRO A 115 2.27 11.75 17.15
C PRO A 115 3.57 11.32 16.47
N VAL A 116 3.48 10.79 15.25
CA VAL A 116 4.61 10.29 14.44
C VAL A 116 4.47 10.75 12.99
N ASN A 117 5.58 10.82 12.28
CA ASN A 117 5.56 10.93 10.83
C ASN A 117 5.14 9.59 10.21
N ILE A 118 4.34 9.62 9.18
CA ILE A 118 3.91 8.42 8.45
C ILE A 118 4.19 8.62 6.96
N THR A 119 4.90 7.67 6.38
CA THR A 119 5.13 7.62 4.93
C THR A 119 4.53 6.33 4.38
N PHE A 120 3.65 6.45 3.40
CA PHE A 120 3.26 5.33 2.56
C PHE A 120 4.15 5.31 1.34
N MET A 121 4.83 4.20 1.15
CA MET A 121 5.68 3.90 0.01
C MET A 121 4.99 2.80 -0.80
N MET A 122 4.50 3.14 -1.99
CA MET A 122 3.64 2.25 -2.77
C MET A 122 4.18 2.06 -4.17
N GLU A 123 4.39 0.80 -4.55
CA GLU A 123 4.84 0.42 -5.89
C GLU A 123 3.77 -0.29 -6.71
N GLY A 124 3.98 -0.39 -8.01
CA GLY A 124 3.05 -1.02 -8.94
C GLY A 124 3.61 -2.22 -9.70
N ALA A 125 4.66 -2.88 -9.20
CA ALA A 125 5.33 -3.99 -9.86
C ALA A 125 5.76 -5.11 -8.89
N GLU A 126 5.18 -5.17 -7.69
CA GLU A 126 5.55 -6.15 -6.66
C GLU A 126 5.32 -7.57 -7.16
N GLU A 127 4.18 -7.84 -7.73
CA GLU A 127 3.76 -9.14 -8.29
C GLU A 127 4.59 -9.58 -9.53
N SER A 128 5.56 -8.75 -9.90
CA SER A 128 6.52 -9.00 -10.99
C SER A 128 7.96 -8.75 -10.53
N ALA A 129 8.24 -9.10 -9.27
CA ALA A 129 9.54 -9.03 -8.63
C ALA A 129 10.10 -7.60 -8.45
N SER A 130 9.23 -6.61 -8.25
CA SER A 130 9.59 -5.23 -7.90
C SER A 130 10.67 -4.62 -8.81
N THR A 131 10.53 -4.79 -10.10
CA THR A 131 11.58 -4.56 -11.12
C THR A 131 12.25 -3.18 -11.06
N ASP A 132 11.53 -2.17 -10.58
CA ASP A 132 12.01 -0.79 -10.51
C ASP A 132 12.18 -0.25 -9.08
N LEU A 133 11.85 -1.04 -8.06
CA LEU A 133 11.83 -0.59 -6.67
C LEU A 133 13.20 -0.09 -6.21
N GLU A 134 14.29 -0.79 -6.53
CA GLU A 134 15.64 -0.40 -6.14
C GLU A 134 15.99 1.02 -6.63
N LYS A 135 15.62 1.35 -7.88
CA LYS A 135 15.86 2.68 -8.48
C LYS A 135 15.08 3.77 -7.74
N TYR A 136 13.84 3.48 -7.36
CA TYR A 136 13.02 4.42 -6.59
C TYR A 136 13.55 4.60 -5.16
N LEU A 137 13.99 3.51 -4.51
CA LEU A 137 14.59 3.59 -3.17
C LEU A 137 15.88 4.40 -3.17
N GLU A 138 16.70 4.26 -4.20
CA GLU A 138 17.91 5.08 -4.38
C GLU A 138 17.55 6.56 -4.59
N LYS A 139 16.60 6.85 -5.49
CA LYS A 139 16.16 8.22 -5.81
C LYS A 139 15.55 8.93 -4.62
N TYR A 140 14.74 8.24 -3.82
CA TYR A 140 14.00 8.81 -2.69
C TYR A 140 14.62 8.49 -1.33
N ARG A 141 15.90 8.12 -1.31
CA ARG A 141 16.60 7.73 -0.10
C ARG A 141 16.47 8.77 1.02
N ASP A 142 16.66 10.04 0.71
CA ASP A 142 16.61 11.13 1.69
C ASP A 142 15.18 11.45 2.15
N ASP A 143 14.18 11.09 1.36
CA ASP A 143 12.77 11.17 1.72
C ASP A 143 12.32 10.02 2.63
N LEU A 144 12.98 8.89 2.55
CA LEU A 144 12.66 7.66 3.27
C LEU A 144 13.49 7.50 4.55
N LEU A 145 14.69 8.08 4.61
CA LEU A 145 15.61 7.91 5.73
C LEU A 145 15.86 9.24 6.47
N PRO A 146 16.07 9.19 7.78
CA PRO A 146 15.98 8.02 8.65
C PRO A 146 14.53 7.58 8.91
N ALA A 147 14.31 6.29 9.00
CA ALA A 147 13.05 5.70 9.46
C ALA A 147 13.28 4.87 10.72
N ASP A 148 12.33 4.92 11.66
CA ASP A 148 12.41 4.17 12.91
C ASP A 148 11.76 2.79 12.80
N LEU A 149 10.76 2.67 11.92
CA LEU A 149 10.03 1.42 11.69
C LEU A 149 9.58 1.33 10.24
N LEU A 150 9.77 0.17 9.63
CA LEU A 150 9.12 -0.19 8.38
C LEU A 150 8.11 -1.31 8.65
N VAL A 151 6.87 -1.09 8.23
CA VAL A 151 5.79 -2.08 8.27
C VAL A 151 5.57 -2.57 6.86
N TRP A 152 5.82 -3.86 6.66
CA TRP A 152 5.67 -4.50 5.36
C TRP A 152 4.21 -4.83 5.09
N GLU A 153 3.81 -4.72 3.87
CA GLU A 153 2.50 -5.05 3.26
C GLU A 153 1.38 -5.44 4.22
N GLN A 154 1.22 -6.73 4.43
CA GLN A 154 0.09 -7.36 5.10
C GLN A 154 0.49 -8.01 6.43
N GLY A 155 -0.49 -8.30 7.23
CA GLY A 155 -0.34 -9.04 8.48
C GLY A 155 -1.25 -10.27 8.50
N ASN A 156 -0.78 -11.33 9.14
CA ASN A 156 -1.50 -12.57 9.28
C ASN A 156 -2.18 -12.68 10.65
N ARG A 157 -3.16 -13.57 10.71
CA ARG A 157 -3.78 -14.01 11.96
C ARG A 157 -3.66 -15.53 12.08
N ASN A 158 -3.33 -16.00 13.26
CA ASN A 158 -3.34 -17.43 13.55
C ASN A 158 -4.79 -17.99 13.64
N SER A 159 -4.91 -19.30 13.81
CA SER A 159 -6.19 -19.98 13.93
C SER A 159 -7.08 -19.52 15.11
N LYS A 160 -6.49 -18.79 16.07
CA LYS A 160 -7.19 -18.19 17.22
C LYS A 160 -7.60 -16.73 16.96
N GLY A 161 -7.35 -16.20 15.76
CA GLY A 161 -7.63 -14.81 15.40
C GLY A 161 -6.65 -13.78 15.96
N GLN A 162 -5.54 -14.22 16.57
CA GLN A 162 -4.51 -13.33 17.10
C GLN A 162 -3.60 -12.83 15.96
N LEU A 163 -3.21 -11.58 15.99
CA LEU A 163 -2.27 -11.00 15.04
C LEU A 163 -0.90 -11.68 15.18
N GLU A 164 -0.34 -12.09 14.07
CA GLU A 164 1.03 -12.59 13.96
C GLU A 164 1.96 -11.48 13.52
N ILE A 165 3.09 -11.36 14.20
CA ILE A 165 4.15 -10.43 13.83
C ILE A 165 5.32 -11.24 13.29
N THR A 166 5.60 -11.09 12.01
CA THR A 166 6.76 -11.70 11.37
C THR A 166 8.00 -10.85 11.69
N GLY A 167 8.94 -11.43 12.43
CA GLY A 167 10.16 -10.74 12.83
C GLY A 167 11.26 -10.73 11.77
N GLY A 168 11.06 -11.43 10.66
CA GLY A 168 11.99 -11.51 9.53
C GLY A 168 11.63 -12.62 8.57
N ASN A 169 12.08 -12.49 7.33
CA ASN A 169 11.95 -13.50 6.29
C ASN A 169 13.32 -14.09 5.95
N LYS A 170 13.32 -15.35 5.57
CA LYS A 170 14.51 -15.98 5.00
C LYS A 170 14.60 -15.55 3.53
N GLY A 171 15.74 -14.98 3.12
CA GLY A 171 16.02 -14.69 1.73
C GLY A 171 16.11 -15.97 0.87
N ILE A 172 15.89 -15.81 -0.40
CA ILE A 172 16.01 -16.84 -1.43
C ILE A 172 17.46 -16.87 -1.92
#